data_ada0d20c47f18ed3675649ff79387f50
#
_entry.id   ada0d20c47f18ed3675649ff79387f50
#
_cell.length_a   1.000
_cell.length_b   1.000
_cell.length_c   1.000
_cell.angle_alpha   90.00
_cell.angle_beta   90.00
_cell.angle_gamma   90.00
#
_symmetry.space_group_name_H-M   'P 1'
#
loop_
_entity.id
_entity.type
_entity.pdbx_description
1 polymer ?
#
loop_
_entity_poly.entity_id
_entity_poly.type
_entity_poly.pdbx_seq_one_letter_code
_entity_poly.pdbx_strand_id
1 'polypeptide(L)'
;MSQTESVLAHGIGDSQDLPLPFDLVLQAGAVAVVLSFLAVSTLWRVPREPAVRRLPERWDRLLRARWWRNPLRVIVLALASYFVGDALFGSVDFNPAAHALFVWLWVGLVPVSIVFGPVWRALNPLRTLHAIACRVFRLPPTGIRPGDEGGGRWPAAIALLAFVWFELIAPDRTEPRVVGAWLSAYAAVQLGFAVVRGNAWFARGDGFEVYSELAGRLSILGTDGDGRFVLRSPLAGLTDVTPERGTMAFVAVWWGSTIFDSASGSPWWVGTVQSTGMPVLVATAGLLVVCQLVLASLSWTARSVDIALALVPIAVGYTLAHYASLLIVEGPRGLVLLVRQWGSVDSIDLNVTPNPTAVAVFQIACILVGHLLAVLVAHDRALRANPGKPLAVVVADELPSVLLMVAYTWAGLFLLFAA
;
A
#
# COMPACT_ATOMS: atom_id res chain seq x y z
N MET A 1 3.05 13.64 -26.92
CA MET A 1 2.47 13.07 -25.70
C MET A 1 1.08 12.56 -26.05
N SER A 2 0.90 11.25 -26.10
CA SER A 2 -0.41 10.66 -26.40
C SER A 2 -1.34 10.84 -25.21
N GLN A 3 -2.63 11.06 -25.46
CA GLN A 3 -3.67 11.21 -24.42
C GLN A 3 -3.72 10.00 -23.43
N THR A 4 -3.09 8.89 -23.75
CA THR A 4 -2.99 7.70 -22.91
C THR A 4 -2.04 7.85 -21.72
N GLU A 5 -1.00 8.69 -21.79
CA GLU A 5 -0.06 8.89 -20.70
C GLU A 5 -0.65 9.70 -19.53
N SER A 6 -1.58 10.61 -19.82
CA SER A 6 -2.20 11.44 -18.77
C SER A 6 -3.28 10.70 -17.97
N VAL A 7 -3.89 9.65 -18.54
CA VAL A 7 -5.01 8.92 -17.92
C VAL A 7 -4.54 7.92 -16.85
N LEU A 8 -3.33 7.36 -16.98
CA LEU A 8 -2.78 6.42 -16.00
C LEU A 8 -2.24 7.09 -14.74
N ALA A 9 -2.09 8.42 -14.73
CA ALA A 9 -1.40 9.15 -13.66
C ALA A 9 -2.33 9.85 -12.65
N HIS A 10 -3.62 10.02 -12.91
CA HIS A 10 -4.45 10.87 -12.04
C HIS A 10 -5.80 10.22 -11.72
N GLY A 11 -6.11 10.14 -10.43
CA GLY A 11 -7.45 9.82 -9.95
C GLY A 11 -8.43 10.93 -10.37
N ILE A 12 -9.63 10.55 -10.82
CA ILE A 12 -10.70 11.50 -11.13
C ILE A 12 -11.30 11.96 -9.80
N GLY A 13 -11.04 13.19 -9.41
CA GLY A 13 -11.69 13.87 -8.29
C GLY A 13 -11.57 15.37 -8.51
N ASP A 14 -12.70 16.04 -8.66
CA ASP A 14 -12.78 17.50 -8.75
C ASP A 14 -13.56 18.03 -7.54
N SER A 15 -13.22 19.23 -7.08
CA SER A 15 -13.97 19.91 -6.04
C SER A 15 -15.44 20.15 -6.41
N GLN A 16 -15.78 20.18 -7.71
CA GLN A 16 -17.14 20.30 -8.21
C GLN A 16 -17.98 19.01 -8.05
N ASP A 17 -17.34 17.87 -7.89
CA ASP A 17 -18.01 16.58 -7.72
C ASP A 17 -18.43 16.31 -6.26
N LEU A 18 -18.01 17.17 -5.34
CA LEU A 18 -18.27 17.01 -3.92
C LEU A 18 -19.76 17.26 -3.60
N PRO A 19 -20.35 16.47 -2.69
CA PRO A 19 -21.73 16.65 -2.24
C PRO A 19 -21.92 17.90 -1.36
N LEU A 20 -20.82 18.50 -0.89
CA LEU A 20 -20.78 19.68 -0.03
C LEU A 20 -19.70 20.66 -0.53
N PRO A 21 -19.78 21.96 -0.18
CA PRO A 21 -18.70 22.89 -0.48
C PRO A 21 -17.35 22.40 0.02
N PHE A 22 -16.32 22.55 -0.79
CA PHE A 22 -14.97 22.05 -0.53
C PHE A 22 -14.41 22.46 0.85
N ASP A 23 -14.54 23.75 1.20
CA ASP A 23 -14.10 24.25 2.51
C ASP A 23 -14.81 23.57 3.69
N LEU A 24 -16.08 23.23 3.51
CA LEU A 24 -16.86 22.52 4.52
C LEU A 24 -16.38 21.07 4.68
N VAL A 25 -16.02 20.41 3.58
CA VAL A 25 -15.46 19.04 3.62
C VAL A 25 -14.14 19.03 4.38
N LEU A 26 -13.24 19.99 4.11
CA LEU A 26 -11.96 20.14 4.82
C LEU A 26 -12.16 20.35 6.33
N GLN A 27 -13.03 21.29 6.68
CA GLN A 27 -13.32 21.60 8.09
C GLN A 27 -13.98 20.42 8.81
N ALA A 28 -14.99 19.82 8.19
CA ALA A 28 -15.68 18.65 8.74
C ALA A 28 -14.75 17.45 8.94
N GLY A 29 -13.83 17.22 8.01
CA GLY A 29 -12.81 16.19 8.13
C GLY A 29 -11.88 16.39 9.33
N ALA A 30 -11.34 17.61 9.49
CA ALA A 30 -10.50 17.96 10.62
C ALA A 30 -11.25 17.86 11.97
N VAL A 31 -12.47 18.39 12.02
CA VAL A 31 -13.35 18.32 13.21
C VAL A 31 -13.68 16.87 13.55
N ALA A 32 -13.96 16.00 12.56
CA ALA A 32 -14.26 14.61 12.79
C ALA A 32 -13.09 13.87 13.46
N VAL A 33 -11.84 14.13 13.06
CA VAL A 33 -10.65 13.56 13.70
C VAL A 33 -10.49 14.04 15.14
N VAL A 34 -10.65 15.34 15.40
CA VAL A 34 -10.56 15.92 16.76
C VAL A 34 -11.66 15.34 17.65
N LEU A 35 -12.92 15.31 17.19
CA LEU A 35 -14.03 14.73 17.94
C LEU A 35 -13.85 13.24 18.21
N SER A 36 -13.33 12.49 17.23
CA SER A 36 -13.04 11.07 17.43
C SER A 36 -11.97 10.85 18.50
N PHE A 37 -10.92 11.69 18.52
CA PHE A 37 -9.90 11.65 19.56
C PHE A 37 -10.46 11.97 20.94
N LEU A 38 -11.25 13.04 21.06
CA LEU A 38 -11.90 13.40 22.33
C LEU A 38 -12.84 12.30 22.82
N ALA A 39 -13.63 11.70 21.91
CA ALA A 39 -14.51 10.60 22.27
C ALA A 39 -13.70 9.37 22.72
N VAL A 40 -12.68 9.00 21.98
CA VAL A 40 -11.85 7.83 22.30
C VAL A 40 -11.10 8.04 23.62
N SER A 41 -10.48 9.20 23.84
CA SER A 41 -9.73 9.50 25.05
C SER A 41 -10.60 9.58 26.31
N THR A 42 -11.89 9.94 26.17
CA THR A 42 -12.82 9.97 27.31
C THR A 42 -13.47 8.63 27.61
N LEU A 43 -13.82 7.87 26.57
CA LEU A 43 -14.54 6.60 26.69
C LEU A 43 -13.61 5.40 26.95
N TRP A 44 -12.36 5.48 26.48
CA TRP A 44 -11.38 4.41 26.59
C TRP A 44 -10.29 4.74 27.58
N ARG A 45 -10.22 4.01 28.68
CA ARG A 45 -9.28 4.24 29.78
C ARG A 45 -8.30 3.09 30.03
N VAL A 46 -8.52 1.97 29.36
CA VAL A 46 -7.68 0.77 29.47
C VAL A 46 -7.39 0.21 28.07
N PRO A 47 -6.19 -0.34 27.84
CA PRO A 47 -5.87 -0.97 26.58
C PRO A 47 -6.89 -2.05 26.24
N ARG A 48 -7.29 -2.13 24.98
CA ARG A 48 -8.19 -3.21 24.52
C ARG A 48 -7.44 -4.52 24.41
N GLU A 49 -8.02 -5.56 24.97
CA GLU A 49 -7.62 -6.91 24.61
C GLU A 49 -8.13 -7.23 23.20
N PRO A 50 -7.26 -7.70 22.29
CA PRO A 50 -7.67 -8.04 20.96
C PRO A 50 -8.67 -9.21 21.00
N ALA A 51 -9.90 -8.99 20.53
CA ALA A 51 -10.84 -10.08 20.32
C ALA A 51 -10.35 -10.96 19.17
N VAL A 52 -9.77 -12.11 19.51
CA VAL A 52 -9.25 -13.10 18.57
C VAL A 52 -10.00 -14.40 18.76
N ARG A 53 -10.66 -14.88 17.71
CA ARG A 53 -11.39 -16.15 17.71
C ARG A 53 -10.77 -17.11 16.69
N ARG A 54 -10.28 -18.26 17.13
CA ARG A 54 -9.79 -19.31 16.22
C ARG A 54 -10.92 -19.80 15.32
N LEU A 55 -10.61 -19.97 14.04
CA LEU A 55 -11.53 -20.60 13.12
C LEU A 55 -11.75 -22.07 13.50
N PRO A 56 -12.96 -22.61 13.26
CA PRO A 56 -13.19 -24.05 13.39
C PRO A 56 -12.17 -24.83 12.56
N GLU A 57 -11.70 -25.96 13.06
CA GLU A 57 -10.60 -26.74 12.50
C GLU A 57 -10.82 -27.13 11.02
N ARG A 58 -12.07 -27.37 10.63
CA ARG A 58 -12.45 -27.67 9.24
C ARG A 58 -12.09 -26.52 8.28
N TRP A 59 -12.33 -25.26 8.69
CA TRP A 59 -12.04 -24.09 7.89
C TRP A 59 -10.54 -23.77 7.88
N ASP A 60 -9.86 -23.91 9.03
CA ASP A 60 -8.40 -23.75 9.11
C ASP A 60 -7.70 -24.77 8.19
N ARG A 61 -8.10 -26.05 8.23
CA ARG A 61 -7.56 -27.09 7.33
C ARG A 61 -7.83 -26.76 5.86
N LEU A 62 -9.05 -26.28 5.52
CA LEU A 62 -9.41 -25.91 4.16
C LEU A 62 -8.55 -24.76 3.66
N LEU A 63 -8.44 -23.66 4.43
CA LEU A 63 -7.66 -22.49 4.05
C LEU A 63 -6.15 -22.78 3.91
N ARG A 64 -5.64 -23.77 4.66
CA ARG A 64 -4.24 -24.22 4.60
C ARG A 64 -4.00 -25.34 3.60
N ALA A 65 -5.03 -25.87 2.98
CA ALA A 65 -4.93 -27.03 2.11
C ALA A 65 -4.05 -26.74 0.86
N ARG A 66 -3.12 -27.64 0.62
CA ARG A 66 -2.16 -27.51 -0.51
C ARG A 66 -2.81 -27.74 -1.87
N TRP A 67 -3.92 -28.46 -1.93
CA TRP A 67 -4.57 -28.85 -3.17
C TRP A 67 -5.12 -27.66 -3.98
N TRP A 68 -5.51 -26.55 -3.32
CA TRP A 68 -5.93 -25.32 -4.00
C TRP A 68 -4.85 -24.23 -3.98
N ARG A 69 -4.01 -24.18 -2.92
CA ARG A 69 -2.95 -23.18 -2.79
C ARG A 69 -1.83 -23.37 -3.81
N ASN A 70 -1.45 -24.62 -4.08
CA ASN A 70 -0.38 -24.89 -5.05
C ASN A 70 -0.80 -24.58 -6.49
N PRO A 71 -1.98 -25.02 -7.00
CA PRO A 71 -2.47 -24.56 -8.30
C PRO A 71 -2.56 -23.04 -8.41
N LEU A 72 -3.07 -22.36 -7.39
CA LEU A 72 -3.16 -20.90 -7.39
C LEU A 72 -1.78 -20.22 -7.47
N ARG A 73 -0.77 -20.74 -6.78
CA ARG A 73 0.63 -20.28 -6.92
C ARG A 73 1.18 -20.47 -8.33
N VAL A 74 0.87 -21.61 -8.95
CA VAL A 74 1.29 -21.90 -10.32
C VAL A 74 0.58 -20.94 -11.29
N ILE A 75 -0.71 -20.70 -11.11
CA ILE A 75 -1.47 -19.75 -11.92
C ILE A 75 -0.88 -18.34 -11.80
N VAL A 76 -0.62 -17.85 -10.56
CA VAL A 76 -0.04 -16.52 -10.35
C VAL A 76 1.37 -16.43 -10.93
N LEU A 77 2.18 -17.47 -10.79
CA LEU A 77 3.50 -17.54 -11.45
C LEU A 77 3.38 -17.51 -12.96
N ALA A 78 2.47 -18.29 -13.55
CA ALA A 78 2.25 -18.33 -14.99
C ALA A 78 1.79 -16.95 -15.51
N LEU A 79 0.85 -16.29 -14.81
CA LEU A 79 0.40 -14.94 -15.15
C LEU A 79 1.53 -13.91 -15.04
N ALA A 80 2.30 -13.94 -13.96
CA ALA A 80 3.44 -13.05 -13.80
C ALA A 80 4.50 -13.26 -14.90
N SER A 81 4.80 -14.51 -15.24
CA SER A 81 5.72 -14.84 -16.33
C SER A 81 5.17 -14.41 -17.69
N TYR A 82 3.86 -14.56 -17.90
CA TYR A 82 3.19 -14.11 -19.10
C TYR A 82 3.32 -12.58 -19.25
N PHE A 83 2.96 -11.79 -18.23
CA PHE A 83 3.04 -10.33 -18.30
C PHE A 83 4.47 -9.83 -18.51
N VAL A 84 5.47 -10.44 -17.87
CA VAL A 84 6.88 -10.09 -18.09
C VAL A 84 7.31 -10.47 -19.51
N GLY A 85 6.97 -11.66 -19.97
CA GLY A 85 7.30 -12.12 -21.32
C GLY A 85 6.65 -11.28 -22.40
N ASP A 86 5.36 -10.97 -22.23
CA ASP A 86 4.60 -10.14 -23.14
C ASP A 86 5.10 -8.68 -23.17
N ALA A 87 5.47 -8.14 -22.00
CA ALA A 87 6.07 -6.82 -21.92
C ALA A 87 7.40 -6.71 -22.65
N LEU A 88 8.25 -7.75 -22.60
CA LEU A 88 9.58 -7.74 -23.21
C LEU A 88 9.57 -8.07 -24.71
N PHE A 89 8.70 -8.99 -25.12
CA PHE A 89 8.75 -9.63 -26.43
C PHE A 89 7.44 -9.52 -27.23
N GLY A 90 6.36 -9.10 -26.59
CA GLY A 90 5.04 -8.95 -27.20
C GLY A 90 4.89 -7.68 -28.03
N SER A 91 3.69 -7.52 -28.58
CA SER A 91 3.30 -6.29 -29.28
C SER A 91 3.22 -5.12 -28.31
N VAL A 92 3.56 -3.92 -28.78
CA VAL A 92 3.33 -2.68 -28.03
C VAL A 92 1.84 -2.35 -28.00
N ASP A 93 1.13 -2.67 -29.13
CA ASP A 93 -0.30 -2.45 -29.22
C ASP A 93 -1.07 -3.42 -28.32
N PHE A 94 -2.03 -2.89 -27.58
CA PHE A 94 -2.88 -3.64 -26.64
C PHE A 94 -2.14 -4.38 -25.52
N ASN A 95 -0.94 -3.94 -25.14
CA ASN A 95 -0.16 -4.59 -24.09
C ASN A 95 -0.69 -4.26 -22.68
N PRO A 96 -1.08 -5.27 -21.87
CA PRO A 96 -1.65 -5.04 -20.54
C PRO A 96 -0.63 -4.91 -19.42
N ALA A 97 0.70 -4.93 -19.69
CA ALA A 97 1.74 -5.03 -18.66
C ALA A 97 1.72 -3.86 -17.66
N ALA A 98 1.51 -2.62 -18.14
CA ALA A 98 1.39 -1.46 -17.28
C ALA A 98 0.16 -1.56 -16.36
N HIS A 99 -0.97 -2.04 -16.87
CA HIS A 99 -2.18 -2.28 -16.07
C HIS A 99 -1.97 -3.40 -15.04
N ALA A 100 -1.24 -4.47 -15.42
CA ALA A 100 -0.92 -5.55 -14.50
C ALA A 100 -0.06 -5.07 -13.31
N LEU A 101 0.91 -4.18 -13.57
CA LEU A 101 1.79 -3.65 -12.53
C LEU A 101 1.14 -2.54 -11.72
N PHE A 102 0.67 -1.47 -12.37
CA PHE A 102 0.23 -0.25 -11.66
C PHE A 102 -1.21 -0.34 -11.15
N VAL A 103 -2.10 -1.04 -11.87
CA VAL A 103 -3.51 -1.11 -11.47
C VAL A 103 -3.79 -2.37 -10.65
N TRP A 104 -3.47 -3.56 -11.17
CA TRP A 104 -3.86 -4.79 -10.49
C TRP A 104 -2.93 -5.17 -9.33
N LEU A 105 -1.59 -5.06 -9.55
CA LEU A 105 -0.65 -5.38 -8.48
C LEU A 105 -0.56 -4.25 -7.45
N TRP A 106 -0.28 -3.02 -7.87
CA TRP A 106 -0.08 -1.91 -6.94
C TRP A 106 -1.37 -1.53 -6.21
N VAL A 107 -2.41 -1.15 -6.94
CA VAL A 107 -3.66 -0.70 -6.33
C VAL A 107 -4.53 -1.86 -5.87
N GLY A 108 -4.72 -2.89 -6.70
CA GLY A 108 -5.59 -4.02 -6.41
C GLY A 108 -5.13 -4.89 -5.25
N LEU A 109 -3.83 -4.92 -4.95
CA LEU A 109 -3.29 -5.69 -3.83
C LEU A 109 -3.81 -5.20 -2.47
N VAL A 110 -4.11 -3.90 -2.32
CA VAL A 110 -4.62 -3.32 -1.05
C VAL A 110 -5.99 -3.87 -0.69
N PRO A 111 -7.06 -3.70 -1.51
CA PRO A 111 -8.38 -4.22 -1.16
C PRO A 111 -8.38 -5.74 -1.01
N VAL A 112 -7.63 -6.48 -1.84
CA VAL A 112 -7.50 -7.93 -1.71
C VAL A 112 -6.84 -8.31 -0.38
N SER A 113 -5.82 -7.56 0.06
CA SER A 113 -5.16 -7.81 1.34
C SER A 113 -6.04 -7.45 2.54
N ILE A 114 -6.89 -6.42 2.45
CA ILE A 114 -7.85 -6.08 3.50
C ILE A 114 -8.89 -7.19 3.66
N VAL A 115 -9.35 -7.79 2.56
CA VAL A 115 -10.37 -8.84 2.60
C VAL A 115 -9.79 -10.18 3.07
N PHE A 116 -8.67 -10.61 2.51
CA PHE A 116 -8.14 -11.97 2.67
C PHE A 116 -6.90 -12.07 3.57
N GLY A 117 -6.43 -10.95 4.13
CA GLY A 117 -5.17 -10.91 4.85
C GLY A 117 -3.95 -10.76 3.91
N PRO A 118 -2.72 -11.03 4.38
CA PRO A 118 -1.49 -10.82 3.62
C PRO A 118 -1.34 -11.83 2.48
N VAL A 119 -2.15 -11.67 1.43
CA VAL A 119 -2.26 -12.63 0.31
C VAL A 119 -0.98 -12.78 -0.48
N TRP A 120 -0.20 -11.68 -0.62
CA TRP A 120 1.03 -11.72 -1.41
C TRP A 120 2.04 -12.71 -0.85
N ARG A 121 2.16 -12.81 0.47
CA ARG A 121 3.02 -13.83 1.10
C ARG A 121 2.67 -15.25 0.68
N ALA A 122 1.40 -15.52 0.45
CA ALA A 122 0.91 -16.85 0.04
C ALA A 122 1.07 -17.10 -1.46
N LEU A 123 0.93 -16.06 -2.30
CA LEU A 123 0.82 -16.15 -3.75
C LEU A 123 2.04 -15.58 -4.50
N ASN A 124 3.00 -14.98 -3.81
CA ASN A 124 4.18 -14.33 -4.37
C ASN A 124 4.90 -15.25 -5.38
N PRO A 125 4.95 -14.85 -6.68
CA PRO A 125 5.59 -15.65 -7.72
C PRO A 125 7.10 -15.84 -7.48
N LEU A 126 7.77 -14.84 -6.87
CA LEU A 126 9.20 -14.90 -6.58
C LEU A 126 9.51 -15.95 -5.50
N ARG A 127 8.63 -16.12 -4.50
CA ARG A 127 8.74 -17.23 -3.55
C ARG A 127 8.60 -18.60 -4.22
N THR A 128 7.71 -18.68 -5.19
CA THR A 128 7.49 -19.92 -5.96
C THR A 128 8.72 -20.21 -6.83
N LEU A 129 9.25 -19.21 -7.53
CA LEU A 129 10.50 -19.34 -8.31
C LEU A 129 11.69 -19.71 -7.42
N HIS A 130 11.87 -19.08 -6.27
CA HIS A 130 12.93 -19.42 -5.32
C HIS A 130 12.79 -20.87 -4.84
N ALA A 131 11.58 -21.33 -4.52
CA ALA A 131 11.35 -22.73 -4.11
C ALA A 131 11.68 -23.74 -5.24
N ILE A 132 11.37 -23.41 -6.50
CA ILE A 132 11.75 -24.18 -7.68
C ILE A 132 13.28 -24.18 -7.84
N ALA A 133 13.91 -23.00 -7.79
CA ALA A 133 15.37 -22.88 -7.91
C ALA A 133 16.10 -23.67 -6.81
N CYS A 134 15.65 -23.59 -5.57
CA CYS A 134 16.22 -24.40 -4.47
C CYS A 134 16.14 -25.90 -4.75
N ARG A 135 15.03 -26.35 -5.34
CA ARG A 135 14.86 -27.79 -5.68
C ARG A 135 15.72 -28.21 -6.86
N VAL A 136 15.76 -27.41 -7.92
CA VAL A 136 16.48 -27.70 -9.17
C VAL A 136 18.01 -27.66 -8.95
N PHE A 137 18.48 -26.58 -8.31
CA PHE A 137 19.91 -26.34 -8.08
C PHE A 137 20.41 -26.88 -6.74
N ARG A 138 19.55 -27.57 -5.96
CA ARG A 138 19.87 -28.13 -4.63
C ARG A 138 20.39 -27.05 -3.65
N LEU A 139 19.85 -25.82 -3.74
CA LEU A 139 20.21 -24.74 -2.83
C LEU A 139 19.47 -24.89 -1.49
N PRO A 140 20.08 -24.49 -0.38
CA PRO A 140 19.40 -24.49 0.92
C PRO A 140 18.25 -23.48 0.94
N PRO A 141 17.02 -23.87 1.32
CA PRO A 141 15.89 -22.93 1.42
C PRO A 141 16.12 -21.79 2.45
N THR A 142 17.04 -22.01 3.39
CA THR A 142 17.48 -21.03 4.39
C THR A 142 18.49 -20.01 3.86
N GLY A 143 18.99 -20.23 2.61
CA GLY A 143 20.00 -19.40 1.97
C GLY A 143 21.43 -19.88 2.22
N ILE A 144 22.35 -19.44 1.35
CA ILE A 144 23.79 -19.81 1.43
C ILE A 144 24.44 -19.16 2.65
N ARG A 145 23.99 -17.96 3.03
CA ARG A 145 24.43 -17.22 4.22
C ARG A 145 23.20 -16.74 4.96
N PRO A 146 22.57 -17.59 5.80
CA PRO A 146 21.45 -17.20 6.61
C PRO A 146 21.84 -15.95 7.42
N GLY A 147 21.05 -14.88 7.28
CA GLY A 147 21.30 -13.66 8.07
C GLY A 147 20.63 -13.78 9.42
N ASP A 148 21.16 -13.03 10.39
CA ASP A 148 20.46 -12.83 11.67
C ASP A 148 19.06 -12.30 11.42
N GLU A 149 18.10 -12.75 12.21
CA GLU A 149 16.70 -12.33 12.12
C GLU A 149 16.48 -10.83 12.36
N GLY A 150 17.50 -10.12 12.84
CA GLY A 150 17.50 -8.71 13.23
C GLY A 150 17.62 -7.66 12.10
N GLY A 151 17.67 -8.05 10.82
CA GLY A 151 18.01 -7.13 9.70
C GLY A 151 16.98 -6.06 9.34
N GLY A 152 15.81 -6.00 9.99
CA GLY A 152 14.79 -4.97 9.76
C GLY A 152 14.16 -4.96 8.37
N ARG A 153 13.22 -4.04 8.13
CA ARG A 153 12.49 -3.87 6.86
C ARG A 153 13.00 -2.74 5.97
N TRP A 154 14.20 -2.24 6.23
CA TRP A 154 14.84 -1.23 5.39
C TRP A 154 14.96 -1.63 3.92
N PRO A 155 15.33 -2.89 3.59
CA PRO A 155 15.39 -3.31 2.19
C PRO A 155 14.03 -3.23 1.48
N ALA A 156 12.93 -3.57 2.17
CA ALA A 156 11.59 -3.42 1.60
C ALA A 156 11.21 -1.95 1.41
N ALA A 157 11.59 -1.05 2.33
CA ALA A 157 11.38 0.39 2.19
C ALA A 157 12.12 0.95 0.96
N ILE A 158 13.36 0.50 0.73
CA ILE A 158 14.14 0.86 -0.47
C ILE A 158 13.49 0.26 -1.74
N ALA A 159 13.02 -0.98 -1.68
CA ALA A 159 12.34 -1.61 -2.80
C ALA A 159 11.03 -0.90 -3.17
N LEU A 160 10.26 -0.46 -2.15
CA LEU A 160 9.08 0.37 -2.36
C LEU A 160 9.44 1.74 -2.93
N LEU A 161 10.48 2.40 -2.42
CA LEU A 161 10.94 3.69 -2.94
C LEU A 161 11.36 3.60 -4.41
N ALA A 162 12.07 2.53 -4.77
CA ALA A 162 12.44 2.27 -6.16
C ALA A 162 11.21 2.05 -7.05
N PHE A 163 10.19 1.36 -6.53
CA PHE A 163 8.93 1.15 -7.24
C PHE A 163 8.15 2.45 -7.45
N VAL A 164 7.93 3.24 -6.39
CA VAL A 164 7.17 4.50 -6.50
C VAL A 164 7.92 5.56 -7.32
N TRP A 165 9.26 5.54 -7.30
CA TRP A 165 10.06 6.34 -8.21
C TRP A 165 9.84 5.92 -9.66
N PHE A 166 9.81 4.62 -9.93
CA PHE A 166 9.51 4.09 -11.27
C PHE A 166 8.10 4.49 -11.72
N GLU A 167 7.11 4.32 -10.85
CA GLU A 167 5.71 4.64 -11.14
C GLU A 167 5.49 6.14 -11.44
N LEU A 168 6.08 7.02 -10.62
CA LEU A 168 5.74 8.44 -10.63
C LEU A 168 6.68 9.30 -11.49
N ILE A 169 7.94 8.88 -11.68
CA ILE A 169 8.99 9.75 -12.20
C ILE A 169 9.72 9.18 -13.42
N ALA A 170 9.86 7.86 -13.50
CA ALA A 170 10.67 7.26 -14.57
C ALA A 170 10.16 7.64 -15.98
N PRO A 171 11.06 8.00 -16.91
CA PRO A 171 10.69 8.18 -18.31
C PRO A 171 10.11 6.88 -18.90
N ASP A 172 9.16 7.02 -19.81
CA ASP A 172 8.55 5.91 -20.58
C ASP A 172 8.03 4.75 -19.71
N ARG A 173 7.63 5.06 -18.45
CA ARG A 173 7.20 4.08 -17.44
C ARG A 173 6.01 3.22 -17.84
N THR A 174 5.23 3.67 -18.82
CA THR A 174 4.08 2.93 -19.36
C THR A 174 4.43 2.10 -20.59
N GLU A 175 5.63 2.27 -21.14
CA GLU A 175 6.08 1.47 -22.27
C GLU A 175 6.30 0.02 -21.83
N PRO A 176 5.71 -0.96 -22.53
CA PRO A 176 5.76 -2.37 -22.13
C PRO A 176 7.18 -2.88 -21.86
N ARG A 177 8.14 -2.57 -22.75
CA ARG A 177 9.53 -3.04 -22.58
C ARG A 177 10.20 -2.44 -21.34
N VAL A 178 9.90 -1.19 -20.99
CA VAL A 178 10.41 -0.54 -19.79
C VAL A 178 9.82 -1.19 -18.54
N VAL A 179 8.50 -1.47 -18.54
CA VAL A 179 7.83 -2.23 -17.48
C VAL A 179 8.42 -3.62 -17.33
N GLY A 180 8.59 -4.34 -18.45
CA GLY A 180 9.18 -5.70 -18.45
C GLY A 180 10.62 -5.73 -17.94
N ALA A 181 11.44 -4.74 -18.32
CA ALA A 181 12.80 -4.59 -17.84
C ALA A 181 12.85 -4.33 -16.34
N TRP A 182 11.98 -3.41 -15.84
CA TRP A 182 11.89 -3.11 -14.41
C TRP A 182 11.45 -4.32 -13.60
N LEU A 183 10.39 -5.03 -14.02
CA LEU A 183 9.92 -6.25 -13.36
C LEU A 183 11.00 -7.35 -13.33
N SER A 184 11.75 -7.50 -14.42
CA SER A 184 12.85 -8.46 -14.51
C SER A 184 14.00 -8.11 -13.58
N ALA A 185 14.38 -6.82 -13.53
CA ALA A 185 15.41 -6.33 -12.62
C ALA A 185 14.98 -6.49 -11.15
N TYR A 186 13.74 -6.13 -10.82
CA TYR A 186 13.17 -6.34 -9.49
C TYR A 186 13.21 -7.81 -9.09
N ALA A 187 12.75 -8.69 -9.96
CA ALA A 187 12.76 -10.14 -9.72
C ALA A 187 14.18 -10.68 -9.53
N ALA A 188 15.13 -10.25 -10.37
CA ALA A 188 16.52 -10.67 -10.27
C ALA A 188 17.17 -10.26 -8.94
N VAL A 189 16.94 -9.00 -8.50
CA VAL A 189 17.44 -8.52 -7.21
C VAL A 189 16.84 -9.29 -6.04
N GLN A 190 15.51 -9.46 -6.02
CA GLN A 190 14.82 -10.18 -4.95
C GLN A 190 15.23 -11.65 -4.87
N LEU A 191 15.33 -12.33 -6.02
CA LEU A 191 15.78 -13.74 -6.08
C LEU A 191 17.25 -13.87 -5.70
N GLY A 192 18.12 -12.96 -6.14
CA GLY A 192 19.52 -12.94 -5.77
C GLY A 192 19.71 -12.87 -4.25
N PHE A 193 19.02 -11.95 -3.60
CA PHE A 193 19.03 -11.87 -2.13
C PHE A 193 18.38 -13.08 -1.47
N ALA A 194 17.31 -13.64 -2.04
CA ALA A 194 16.67 -14.84 -1.51
C ALA A 194 17.58 -16.08 -1.60
N VAL A 195 18.40 -16.21 -2.63
CA VAL A 195 19.43 -17.28 -2.72
C VAL A 195 20.45 -17.13 -1.60
N VAL A 196 20.85 -15.89 -1.28
CA VAL A 196 21.83 -15.63 -0.22
C VAL A 196 21.23 -15.76 1.18
N ARG A 197 20.06 -15.17 1.42
CA ARG A 197 19.44 -15.02 2.76
C ARG A 197 18.32 -16.00 3.05
N GLY A 198 17.91 -16.79 2.06
CA GLY A 198 16.82 -17.74 2.15
C GLY A 198 15.44 -17.13 1.95
N ASN A 199 14.43 -17.99 2.06
CA ASN A 199 13.02 -17.62 1.87
C ASN A 199 12.52 -16.55 2.89
N ALA A 200 13.19 -16.38 4.03
CA ALA A 200 12.87 -15.32 5.02
C ALA A 200 13.13 -13.91 4.47
N TRP A 201 13.99 -13.76 3.45
CA TRP A 201 14.28 -12.48 2.82
C TRP A 201 13.03 -11.74 2.35
N PHE A 202 12.10 -12.41 1.68
CA PHE A 202 10.92 -11.76 1.10
C PHE A 202 10.08 -10.99 2.12
N ALA A 203 9.97 -11.49 3.36
CA ALA A 203 9.24 -10.80 4.43
C ALA A 203 9.89 -9.47 4.89
N ARG A 204 11.12 -9.18 4.44
CA ARG A 204 11.91 -8.02 4.84
C ARG A 204 12.41 -7.18 3.66
N GLY A 205 12.57 -7.82 2.49
CA GLY A 205 13.17 -7.21 1.31
C GLY A 205 12.20 -7.00 0.15
N ASP A 206 11.12 -7.77 0.08
CA ASP A 206 10.12 -7.59 -0.97
C ASP A 206 9.12 -6.51 -0.58
N GLY A 207 9.17 -5.38 -1.31
CA GLY A 207 8.30 -4.24 -1.08
C GLY A 207 6.81 -4.61 -1.17
N PHE A 208 6.41 -5.41 -2.15
CA PHE A 208 5.01 -5.82 -2.31
C PHE A 208 4.55 -6.80 -1.22
N GLU A 209 5.45 -7.64 -0.69
CA GLU A 209 5.08 -8.52 0.41
C GLU A 209 4.85 -7.75 1.71
N VAL A 210 5.71 -6.79 2.03
CA VAL A 210 5.53 -5.92 3.20
C VAL A 210 4.31 -5.02 3.02
N TYR A 211 4.07 -4.50 1.81
CA TYR A 211 2.88 -3.73 1.46
C TYR A 211 1.59 -4.51 1.73
N SER A 212 1.49 -5.72 1.17
CA SER A 212 0.35 -6.62 1.40
C SER A 212 0.22 -7.04 2.87
N GLU A 213 1.34 -7.24 3.57
CA GLU A 213 1.31 -7.56 5.00
C GLU A 213 0.72 -6.42 5.81
N LEU A 214 1.19 -5.18 5.61
CA LEU A 214 0.71 -4.02 6.36
C LEU A 214 -0.77 -3.73 6.07
N ALA A 215 -1.19 -3.74 4.80
CA ALA A 215 -2.60 -3.61 4.43
C ALA A 215 -3.45 -4.76 5.01
N GLY A 216 -2.94 -5.99 4.94
CA GLY A 216 -3.60 -7.19 5.45
C GLY A 216 -3.70 -7.26 6.97
N ARG A 217 -3.00 -6.39 7.71
CA ARG A 217 -3.20 -6.25 9.15
C ARG A 217 -4.56 -5.66 9.51
N LEU A 218 -5.17 -4.92 8.61
CA LEU A 218 -6.55 -4.44 8.72
C LEU A 218 -7.59 -5.52 8.40
N SER A 219 -7.18 -6.70 7.94
CA SER A 219 -8.09 -7.81 7.66
C SER A 219 -8.67 -8.40 8.94
N ILE A 220 -9.95 -8.75 8.87
CA ILE A 220 -10.63 -9.56 9.88
C ILE A 220 -10.00 -10.97 9.94
N LEU A 221 -9.46 -11.46 8.82
CA LEU A 221 -8.79 -12.75 8.74
C LEU A 221 -7.30 -12.58 9.04
N GLY A 222 -6.82 -13.24 10.08
CA GLY A 222 -5.42 -13.24 10.49
C GLY A 222 -4.91 -14.64 10.78
N THR A 223 -3.66 -14.71 11.25
CA THR A 223 -3.07 -15.95 11.79
C THR A 223 -2.54 -15.69 13.20
N ASP A 224 -2.70 -16.66 14.10
CA ASP A 224 -2.08 -16.63 15.44
C ASP A 224 -0.60 -17.06 15.40
N GLY A 225 0.06 -17.05 16.56
CA GLY A 225 1.46 -17.46 16.71
C GLY A 225 1.75 -18.90 16.28
N ASP A 226 0.74 -19.78 16.30
CA ASP A 226 0.83 -21.17 15.83
C ASP A 226 0.57 -21.28 14.31
N GLY A 227 0.33 -20.16 13.62
CA GLY A 227 0.01 -20.10 12.20
C GLY A 227 -1.39 -20.58 11.85
N ARG A 228 -2.32 -20.69 12.82
CA ARG A 228 -3.73 -21.02 12.58
C ARG A 228 -4.51 -19.79 12.21
N PHE A 229 -5.48 -19.94 11.32
CA PHE A 229 -6.36 -18.85 10.94
C PHE A 229 -7.29 -18.45 12.09
N VAL A 230 -7.38 -17.14 12.28
CA VAL A 230 -8.21 -16.51 13.31
C VAL A 230 -9.07 -15.41 12.71
N LEU A 231 -10.24 -15.19 13.28
CA LEU A 231 -11.00 -13.96 13.10
C LEU A 231 -10.60 -12.99 14.19
N ARG A 232 -10.24 -11.78 13.80
CA ARG A 232 -9.79 -10.72 14.71
C ARG A 232 -10.43 -9.38 14.35
N SER A 233 -10.47 -8.47 15.32
CA SER A 233 -10.75 -7.08 15.02
C SER A 233 -9.65 -6.53 14.09
N PRO A 234 -9.99 -5.70 13.07
CA PRO A 234 -8.99 -5.05 12.21
C PRO A 234 -7.89 -4.33 12.99
N LEU A 235 -8.23 -3.74 14.14
CA LEU A 235 -7.27 -3.03 15.00
C LEU A 235 -6.29 -3.98 15.71
N ALA A 236 -6.71 -5.19 16.03
CA ALA A 236 -5.87 -6.19 16.69
C ALA A 236 -4.60 -6.54 15.88
N GLY A 237 -4.69 -6.48 14.55
CA GLY A 237 -3.55 -6.72 13.69
C GLY A 237 -2.44 -5.67 13.75
N LEU A 238 -2.74 -4.47 14.26
CA LEU A 238 -1.80 -3.35 14.33
C LEU A 238 -1.27 -3.10 15.76
N THR A 239 -1.98 -3.56 16.78
CA THR A 239 -1.60 -3.33 18.19
C THR A 239 -0.49 -4.24 18.68
N ASP A 240 -0.39 -5.46 18.14
CA ASP A 240 0.55 -6.49 18.61
C ASP A 240 1.93 -6.43 17.92
N VAL A 241 2.17 -5.43 17.07
CA VAL A 241 3.41 -5.32 16.30
C VAL A 241 4.41 -4.48 17.07
N THR A 242 5.61 -5.03 17.27
CA THR A 242 6.75 -4.27 17.79
C THR A 242 7.15 -3.19 16.78
N PRO A 243 7.28 -1.93 17.22
CA PRO A 243 7.77 -0.86 16.37
C PRO A 243 9.18 -1.17 15.88
N GLU A 244 9.39 -0.97 14.57
CA GLU A 244 10.67 -1.18 13.92
C GLU A 244 10.97 0.00 12.99
N ARG A 245 12.21 0.52 13.04
CA ARG A 245 12.62 1.67 12.19
C ARG A 245 12.44 1.42 10.71
N GLY A 246 12.68 0.18 10.25
CA GLY A 246 12.45 -0.20 8.86
C GLY A 246 10.98 -0.16 8.46
N THR A 247 10.07 -0.56 9.37
CA THR A 247 8.62 -0.44 9.15
C THR A 247 8.19 1.03 9.13
N MET A 248 8.74 1.87 10.00
CA MET A 248 8.50 3.31 9.99
C MET A 248 8.94 3.94 8.66
N ALA A 249 10.13 3.58 8.17
CA ALA A 249 10.62 4.03 6.87
C ALA A 249 9.74 3.55 5.71
N PHE A 250 9.26 2.30 5.76
CA PHE A 250 8.34 1.76 4.77
C PHE A 250 7.03 2.55 4.72
N VAL A 251 6.42 2.81 5.88
CA VAL A 251 5.18 3.59 5.98
C VAL A 251 5.41 5.04 5.53
N ALA A 252 6.59 5.61 5.83
CA ALA A 252 6.94 6.96 5.39
C ALA A 252 7.09 7.05 3.87
N VAL A 253 7.64 6.04 3.21
CA VAL A 253 7.69 5.97 1.75
C VAL A 253 6.30 5.78 1.17
N TRP A 254 5.51 4.84 1.70
CA TRP A 254 4.14 4.59 1.22
C TRP A 254 3.28 5.85 1.29
N TRP A 255 3.20 6.47 2.48
CA TRP A 255 2.39 7.66 2.67
C TRP A 255 2.98 8.88 1.96
N GLY A 256 4.31 9.06 2.02
CA GLY A 256 5.00 10.17 1.37
C GLY A 256 4.90 10.14 -0.15
N SER A 257 4.97 8.97 -0.78
CA SER A 257 4.79 8.85 -2.22
C SER A 257 3.38 9.19 -2.67
N THR A 258 2.37 8.83 -1.89
CA THR A 258 0.97 9.17 -2.21
C THR A 258 0.70 10.67 -2.06
N ILE A 259 1.31 11.32 -1.06
CA ILE A 259 1.27 12.79 -0.93
C ILE A 259 1.96 13.44 -2.13
N PHE A 260 3.15 12.95 -2.50
CA PHE A 260 3.90 13.48 -3.63
C PHE A 260 3.13 13.31 -4.94
N ASP A 261 2.51 12.15 -5.18
CA ASP A 261 1.69 11.88 -6.36
C ASP A 261 0.56 12.91 -6.50
N SER A 262 -0.23 13.10 -5.44
CA SER A 262 -1.29 14.11 -5.43
C SER A 262 -0.76 15.54 -5.64
N ALA A 263 0.34 15.91 -5.00
CA ALA A 263 0.93 17.26 -5.13
C ALA A 263 1.56 17.48 -6.51
N SER A 264 2.06 16.42 -7.15
CA SER A 264 2.75 16.49 -8.44
C SER A 264 1.83 16.86 -9.61
N GLY A 265 0.52 16.65 -9.46
CA GLY A 265 -0.49 17.08 -10.41
C GLY A 265 -0.78 18.59 -10.41
N SER A 266 -0.34 19.32 -9.36
CA SER A 266 -0.65 20.74 -9.24
C SER A 266 0.04 21.59 -10.32
N PRO A 267 -0.65 22.61 -10.88
CA PRO A 267 -0.08 23.50 -11.90
C PRO A 267 1.21 24.18 -11.47
N TRP A 268 1.33 24.53 -10.19
CA TRP A 268 2.52 25.13 -9.60
C TRP A 268 3.72 24.18 -9.68
N TRP A 269 3.53 22.90 -9.30
CA TRP A 269 4.59 21.89 -9.34
C TRP A 269 5.02 21.60 -10.78
N VAL A 270 4.05 21.38 -11.67
CA VAL A 270 4.32 21.13 -13.11
C VAL A 270 5.12 22.28 -13.73
N GLY A 271 4.70 23.53 -13.47
CA GLY A 271 5.43 24.71 -13.94
C GLY A 271 6.86 24.80 -13.37
N THR A 272 7.03 24.50 -12.09
CA THR A 272 8.34 24.49 -11.43
C THR A 272 9.26 23.45 -12.06
N VAL A 273 8.78 22.22 -12.21
CA VAL A 273 9.57 21.10 -12.79
C VAL A 273 9.98 21.41 -14.23
N GLN A 274 9.05 21.92 -15.05
CA GLN A 274 9.32 22.24 -16.46
C GLN A 274 10.33 23.40 -16.61
N SER A 275 10.27 24.42 -15.74
CA SER A 275 11.14 25.60 -15.81
C SER A 275 12.62 25.29 -15.53
N THR A 276 12.93 24.18 -14.86
CA THR A 276 14.31 23.84 -14.49
C THR A 276 15.11 23.18 -15.62
N GLY A 277 14.46 22.64 -16.65
CA GLY A 277 15.11 21.83 -17.69
C GLY A 277 15.66 20.48 -17.22
N MET A 278 15.44 20.11 -15.95
CA MET A 278 15.88 18.85 -15.32
C MET A 278 14.71 18.14 -14.62
N PRO A 279 13.61 17.81 -15.34
CA PRO A 279 12.37 17.38 -14.70
C PRO A 279 12.53 16.13 -13.83
N VAL A 280 13.26 15.11 -14.29
CA VAL A 280 13.49 13.88 -13.53
C VAL A 280 14.24 14.12 -12.23
N LEU A 281 15.27 14.97 -12.26
CA LEU A 281 16.06 15.28 -11.07
C LEU A 281 15.24 16.02 -10.02
N VAL A 282 14.47 17.04 -10.45
CA VAL A 282 13.65 17.85 -9.55
C VAL A 282 12.51 17.03 -8.97
N ALA A 283 11.84 16.20 -9.79
CA ALA A 283 10.79 15.30 -9.31
C ALA A 283 11.35 14.26 -8.32
N THR A 284 12.52 13.69 -8.60
CA THR A 284 13.21 12.77 -7.67
C THR A 284 13.52 13.45 -6.34
N ALA A 285 14.09 14.68 -6.38
CA ALA A 285 14.36 15.44 -5.17
C ALA A 285 13.08 15.72 -4.38
N GLY A 286 11.99 16.12 -5.06
CA GLY A 286 10.69 16.35 -4.46
C GLY A 286 10.13 15.11 -3.76
N LEU A 287 10.13 13.95 -4.41
CA LEU A 287 9.70 12.68 -3.82
C LEU A 287 10.52 12.35 -2.56
N LEU A 288 11.84 12.46 -2.64
CA LEU A 288 12.72 12.17 -1.51
C LEU A 288 12.48 13.13 -0.35
N VAL A 289 12.31 14.43 -0.63
CA VAL A 289 12.00 15.44 0.41
C VAL A 289 10.68 15.13 1.10
N VAL A 290 9.62 14.84 0.35
CA VAL A 290 8.31 14.50 0.94
C VAL A 290 8.41 13.25 1.80
N CYS A 291 9.02 12.16 1.30
CA CYS A 291 9.22 10.94 2.08
C CYS A 291 10.06 11.20 3.35
N GLN A 292 11.10 12.03 3.26
CA GLN A 292 11.91 12.41 4.43
C GLN A 292 11.15 13.26 5.43
N LEU A 293 10.31 14.19 5.00
CA LEU A 293 9.45 14.98 5.88
C LEU A 293 8.46 14.09 6.64
N VAL A 294 7.85 13.13 5.96
CA VAL A 294 6.98 12.14 6.60
C VAL A 294 7.77 11.29 7.60
N LEU A 295 8.95 10.78 7.24
CA LEU A 295 9.80 10.02 8.16
C LEU A 295 10.22 10.84 9.38
N ALA A 296 10.57 12.10 9.18
CA ALA A 296 10.93 13.02 10.26
C ALA A 296 9.76 13.29 11.21
N SER A 297 8.54 13.49 10.67
CA SER A 297 7.32 13.69 11.47
C SER A 297 6.98 12.46 12.31
N LEU A 298 7.10 11.26 11.74
CA LEU A 298 6.94 10.00 12.46
C LEU A 298 8.00 9.80 13.55
N SER A 299 9.25 10.09 13.21
CA SER A 299 10.36 9.99 14.16
C SER A 299 10.22 10.99 15.31
N TRP A 300 9.63 12.16 15.05
CA TRP A 300 9.35 13.16 16.07
C TRP A 300 8.27 12.68 17.05
N THR A 301 7.14 12.17 16.51
CA THR A 301 6.05 11.65 17.35
C THR A 301 6.47 10.39 18.13
N ALA A 302 7.32 9.55 17.55
CA ALA A 302 7.81 8.32 18.20
C ALA A 302 8.66 8.56 19.45
N ARG A 303 9.04 9.81 19.75
CA ARG A 303 9.71 10.18 21.01
C ARG A 303 8.80 9.99 22.22
N SER A 304 7.50 10.16 22.04
CA SER A 304 6.48 9.98 23.07
C SER A 304 5.82 8.61 22.93
N VAL A 305 5.23 8.34 21.77
CA VAL A 305 4.57 7.07 21.42
C VAL A 305 4.85 6.76 19.95
N ASP A 306 5.34 5.55 19.66
CA ASP A 306 5.52 5.12 18.27
C ASP A 306 4.16 4.82 17.61
N ILE A 307 3.74 5.72 16.74
CA ILE A 307 2.48 5.65 16.01
C ILE A 307 2.66 5.23 14.54
N ALA A 308 3.86 4.80 14.13
CA ALA A 308 4.11 4.46 12.73
C ALA A 308 3.07 3.47 12.17
N LEU A 309 2.66 2.49 12.98
CA LEU A 309 1.61 1.55 12.59
C LEU A 309 0.19 2.13 12.65
N ALA A 310 -0.03 3.19 13.41
CA ALA A 310 -1.31 3.91 13.40
C ALA A 310 -1.53 4.66 12.07
N LEU A 311 -0.46 4.97 11.33
CA LEU A 311 -0.57 5.56 9.99
C LEU A 311 -0.95 4.55 8.91
N VAL A 312 -0.82 3.25 9.14
CA VAL A 312 -1.22 2.23 8.14
C VAL A 312 -2.68 2.38 7.72
N PRO A 313 -3.68 2.54 8.62
CA PRO A 313 -5.06 2.80 8.20
C PRO A 313 -5.21 4.07 7.37
N ILE A 314 -4.46 5.14 7.67
CA ILE A 314 -4.46 6.38 6.90
C ILE A 314 -3.91 6.13 5.50
N ALA A 315 -2.73 5.50 5.40
CA ALA A 315 -2.11 5.19 4.12
C ALA A 315 -3.02 4.30 3.26
N VAL A 316 -3.63 3.27 3.85
CA VAL A 316 -4.62 2.40 3.19
C VAL A 316 -5.84 3.18 2.73
N GLY A 317 -6.45 3.97 3.62
CA GLY A 317 -7.66 4.76 3.31
C GLY A 317 -7.40 5.76 2.18
N TYR A 318 -6.25 6.42 2.21
CA TYR A 318 -5.89 7.37 1.16
C TYR A 318 -5.52 6.66 -0.15
N THR A 319 -4.81 5.53 -0.12
CA THR A 319 -4.54 4.73 -1.33
C THR A 319 -5.85 4.30 -2.01
N LEU A 320 -6.83 3.83 -1.22
CA LEU A 320 -8.14 3.48 -1.75
C LEU A 320 -8.88 4.70 -2.30
N ALA A 321 -8.81 5.85 -1.62
CA ALA A 321 -9.44 7.08 -2.08
C ALA A 321 -8.79 7.59 -3.38
N HIS A 322 -7.46 7.72 -3.40
CA HIS A 322 -6.71 8.32 -4.50
C HIS A 322 -6.81 7.48 -5.79
N TYR A 323 -6.67 6.15 -5.66
CA TYR A 323 -6.68 5.24 -6.80
C TYR A 323 -8.03 4.57 -7.08
N ALA A 324 -9.13 4.97 -6.42
CA ALA A 324 -10.45 4.36 -6.62
C ALA A 324 -10.90 4.43 -8.07
N SER A 325 -10.86 5.62 -8.66
CA SER A 325 -11.25 5.84 -10.05
C SER A 325 -10.35 5.11 -11.02
N LEU A 326 -9.04 5.10 -10.78
CA LEU A 326 -8.07 4.34 -11.56
C LEU A 326 -8.40 2.84 -11.58
N LEU A 327 -8.68 2.25 -10.42
CA LEU A 327 -9.02 0.83 -10.33
C LEU A 327 -10.34 0.50 -11.01
N ILE A 328 -11.36 1.38 -10.87
CA ILE A 328 -12.68 1.18 -11.46
C ILE A 328 -12.65 1.31 -12.99
N VAL A 329 -11.89 2.26 -13.51
CA VAL A 329 -11.83 2.53 -14.96
C VAL A 329 -10.77 1.67 -15.65
N GLU A 330 -9.54 1.71 -15.17
CA GLU A 330 -8.41 1.05 -15.83
C GLU A 330 -8.29 -0.44 -15.47
N GLY A 331 -8.88 -0.89 -14.36
CA GLY A 331 -8.91 -2.31 -14.01
C GLY A 331 -9.59 -3.17 -15.08
N PRO A 332 -10.85 -2.89 -15.46
CA PRO A 332 -11.54 -3.57 -16.58
C PRO A 332 -10.88 -3.33 -17.93
N ARG A 333 -10.36 -2.12 -18.17
CA ARG A 333 -9.68 -1.78 -19.43
C ARG A 333 -8.45 -2.66 -19.67
N GLY A 334 -7.65 -2.91 -18.64
CA GLY A 334 -6.52 -3.84 -18.71
C GLY A 334 -6.95 -5.26 -19.12
N LEU A 335 -8.13 -5.75 -18.65
CA LEU A 335 -8.67 -7.04 -19.06
C LEU A 335 -9.08 -7.03 -20.54
N VAL A 336 -9.66 -5.92 -21.04
CA VAL A 336 -9.99 -5.78 -22.46
C VAL A 336 -8.72 -5.82 -23.31
N LEU A 337 -7.65 -5.13 -22.91
CA LEU A 337 -6.36 -5.18 -23.59
C LEU A 337 -5.84 -6.61 -23.66
N LEU A 338 -5.89 -7.34 -22.53
CA LEU A 338 -5.46 -8.74 -22.47
C LEU A 338 -6.25 -9.64 -23.45
N VAL A 339 -7.59 -9.46 -23.54
CA VAL A 339 -8.42 -10.26 -24.44
C VAL A 339 -8.20 -9.88 -25.91
N ARG A 340 -8.08 -8.60 -26.22
CA ARG A 340 -7.82 -8.10 -27.58
C ARG A 340 -6.49 -8.60 -28.14
N GLN A 341 -5.47 -8.71 -27.31
CA GLN A 341 -4.17 -9.24 -27.70
C GLN A 341 -4.25 -10.68 -28.27
N TRP A 342 -5.23 -11.47 -27.83
CA TRP A 342 -5.46 -12.84 -28.32
C TRP A 342 -6.39 -12.90 -29.53
N GLY A 343 -6.73 -11.75 -30.15
CA GLY A 343 -7.45 -11.70 -31.44
C GLY A 343 -8.94 -12.04 -31.38
N SER A 344 -9.54 -12.06 -30.19
CA SER A 344 -10.88 -12.66 -30.05
C SER A 344 -12.04 -11.68 -30.07
N VAL A 345 -11.86 -10.37 -29.86
CA VAL A 345 -13.03 -9.49 -29.68
C VAL A 345 -12.72 -8.00 -29.96
N ASP A 346 -12.93 -7.56 -31.20
CA ASP A 346 -12.87 -6.13 -31.54
C ASP A 346 -14.03 -5.30 -30.96
N SER A 347 -15.07 -5.96 -30.44
CA SER A 347 -16.33 -5.35 -30.03
C SER A 347 -16.56 -5.17 -28.53
N ILE A 348 -15.64 -5.60 -27.65
CA ILE A 348 -15.80 -5.34 -26.23
C ILE A 348 -15.30 -3.93 -25.92
N ASP A 349 -16.25 -3.03 -25.65
CA ASP A 349 -15.99 -1.71 -25.08
C ASP A 349 -16.49 -1.70 -23.62
N LEU A 350 -15.55 -1.82 -22.66
CA LEU A 350 -15.84 -1.70 -21.24
C LEU A 350 -15.50 -0.27 -20.77
N ASN A 351 -16.11 0.73 -21.37
CA ASN A 351 -16.03 2.09 -20.87
C ASN A 351 -16.90 2.22 -19.63
N VAL A 352 -16.28 2.02 -18.48
CA VAL A 352 -16.92 2.26 -17.19
C VAL A 352 -16.82 3.75 -16.88
N THR A 353 -17.96 4.45 -16.86
CA THR A 353 -18.05 5.84 -16.41
C THR A 353 -18.63 5.86 -14.99
N PRO A 354 -17.80 5.92 -13.94
CA PRO A 354 -18.30 5.98 -12.58
C PRO A 354 -19.04 7.29 -12.34
N ASN A 355 -20.07 7.26 -11.47
CA ASN A 355 -20.74 8.46 -11.03
C ASN A 355 -19.76 9.31 -10.19
N PRO A 356 -19.43 10.57 -10.57
CA PRO A 356 -18.39 11.36 -9.90
C PRO A 356 -18.71 11.60 -8.42
N THR A 357 -19.96 11.95 -8.09
CA THR A 357 -20.37 12.16 -6.69
C THR A 357 -20.25 10.89 -5.85
N ALA A 358 -20.59 9.71 -6.41
CA ALA A 358 -20.44 8.45 -5.69
C ALA A 358 -18.96 8.14 -5.41
N VAL A 359 -18.09 8.44 -6.37
CA VAL A 359 -16.62 8.31 -6.19
C VAL A 359 -16.14 9.27 -5.11
N ALA A 360 -16.53 10.55 -5.14
CA ALA A 360 -16.14 11.54 -4.15
C ALA A 360 -16.61 11.15 -2.72
N VAL A 361 -17.84 10.67 -2.57
CA VAL A 361 -18.35 10.15 -1.28
C VAL A 361 -17.53 8.96 -0.80
N PHE A 362 -17.21 8.02 -1.67
CA PHE A 362 -16.37 6.87 -1.35
C PHE A 362 -14.97 7.30 -0.92
N GLN A 363 -14.35 8.24 -1.63
CA GLN A 363 -13.03 8.79 -1.32
C GLN A 363 -12.99 9.45 0.06
N ILE A 364 -13.96 10.32 0.36
CA ILE A 364 -14.09 10.96 1.67
C ILE A 364 -14.28 9.90 2.77
N ALA A 365 -15.15 8.92 2.54
CA ALA A 365 -15.39 7.86 3.50
C ALA A 365 -14.12 7.03 3.80
N CYS A 366 -13.34 6.67 2.77
CA CYS A 366 -12.07 5.96 2.94
C CYS A 366 -11.05 6.76 3.77
N ILE A 367 -10.93 8.07 3.51
CA ILE A 367 -10.04 8.96 4.27
C ILE A 367 -10.50 9.04 5.72
N LEU A 368 -11.76 9.35 5.98
CA LEU A 368 -12.27 9.51 7.34
C LEU A 368 -12.21 8.22 8.15
N VAL A 369 -12.59 7.09 7.55
CA VAL A 369 -12.47 5.77 8.21
C VAL A 369 -11.03 5.43 8.51
N GLY A 370 -10.11 5.69 7.58
CA GLY A 370 -8.67 5.49 7.80
C GLY A 370 -8.16 6.29 9.00
N HIS A 371 -8.54 7.57 9.11
CA HIS A 371 -8.15 8.44 10.22
C HIS A 371 -8.80 8.02 11.55
N LEU A 372 -10.08 7.66 11.54
CA LEU A 372 -10.76 7.15 12.73
C LEU A 372 -10.08 5.88 13.28
N LEU A 373 -9.75 4.93 12.41
CA LEU A 373 -9.03 3.73 12.79
C LEU A 373 -7.62 4.05 13.31
N ALA A 374 -6.94 5.04 12.72
CA ALA A 374 -5.63 5.50 13.15
C ALA A 374 -5.66 6.08 14.56
N VAL A 375 -6.65 6.93 14.87
CA VAL A 375 -6.85 7.49 16.22
C VAL A 375 -7.06 6.37 17.25
N LEU A 376 -7.88 5.37 16.92
CA LEU A 376 -8.12 4.21 17.79
C LEU A 376 -6.85 3.40 18.05
N VAL A 377 -6.03 3.17 17.03
CA VAL A 377 -4.74 2.45 17.16
C VAL A 377 -3.74 3.26 17.97
N ALA A 378 -3.63 4.57 17.69
CA ALA A 378 -2.71 5.46 18.41
C ALA A 378 -3.02 5.52 19.89
N HIS A 379 -4.30 5.69 20.25
CA HIS A 379 -4.75 5.74 21.65
C HIS A 379 -4.49 4.42 22.37
N ASP A 380 -4.82 3.27 21.78
CA ASP A 380 -4.54 1.96 22.38
C ASP A 380 -3.03 1.76 22.63
N ARG A 381 -2.18 2.20 21.70
CA ARG A 381 -0.72 2.15 21.84
C ARG A 381 -0.23 3.08 22.94
N ALA A 382 -0.79 4.28 23.07
CA ALA A 382 -0.43 5.21 24.14
C ALA A 382 -0.81 4.69 25.53
N LEU A 383 -1.99 4.07 25.65
CA LEU A 383 -2.38 3.40 26.89
C LEU A 383 -1.42 2.26 27.26
N ARG A 384 -0.99 1.45 26.29
CA ARG A 384 -0.01 0.36 26.50
C ARG A 384 1.39 0.88 26.85
N ALA A 385 1.79 2.01 26.29
CA ALA A 385 3.09 2.64 26.57
C ALA A 385 3.12 3.31 27.95
N ASN A 386 1.96 3.64 28.54
CA ASN A 386 1.82 4.37 29.79
C ASN A 386 0.97 3.62 30.83
N PRO A 387 1.33 2.38 31.22
CA PRO A 387 0.53 1.60 32.15
C PRO A 387 0.43 2.30 33.51
N GLY A 388 -0.81 2.47 33.98
CA GLY A 388 -1.09 3.05 35.30
C GLY A 388 -0.88 4.56 35.44
N LYS A 389 -0.50 5.27 34.36
CA LYS A 389 -0.40 6.74 34.40
C LYS A 389 -1.78 7.41 34.36
N PRO A 390 -1.92 8.61 34.93
CA PRO A 390 -3.16 9.39 34.81
C PRO A 390 -3.51 9.65 33.34
N LEU A 391 -4.79 9.62 33.00
CA LEU A 391 -5.28 9.85 31.64
C LEU A 391 -4.74 11.14 31.01
N ALA A 392 -4.63 12.21 31.81
CA ALA A 392 -4.09 13.49 31.36
C ALA A 392 -2.65 13.37 30.80
N VAL A 393 -1.82 12.49 31.37
CA VAL A 393 -0.46 12.23 30.90
C VAL A 393 -0.50 11.46 29.57
N VAL A 394 -1.37 10.44 29.48
CA VAL A 394 -1.54 9.66 28.24
C VAL A 394 -1.99 10.58 27.10
N VAL A 395 -3.00 11.42 27.35
CA VAL A 395 -3.51 12.39 26.37
C VAL A 395 -2.45 13.42 25.97
N ALA A 396 -1.65 13.91 26.91
CA ALA A 396 -0.55 14.84 26.60
C ALA A 396 0.54 14.18 25.73
N ASP A 397 0.87 12.92 25.98
CA ASP A 397 1.85 12.16 25.19
C ASP A 397 1.34 11.86 23.76
N GLU A 398 0.02 11.79 23.57
CA GLU A 398 -0.61 11.58 22.24
C GLU A 398 -0.79 12.86 21.43
N LEU A 399 -0.84 14.02 22.06
CA LEU A 399 -1.20 15.28 21.39
C LEU A 399 -0.38 15.57 20.12
N PRO A 400 0.96 15.37 20.09
CA PRO A 400 1.74 15.54 18.86
C PRO A 400 1.25 14.64 17.71
N SER A 401 0.87 13.41 18.01
CA SER A 401 0.37 12.43 17.06
C SER A 401 -0.99 12.85 16.49
N VAL A 402 -1.88 13.33 17.34
CA VAL A 402 -3.21 13.81 16.95
C VAL A 402 -3.11 15.05 16.05
N LEU A 403 -2.26 16.01 16.41
CA LEU A 403 -1.99 17.18 15.59
C LEU A 403 -1.47 16.79 14.20
N LEU A 404 -0.57 15.83 14.15
CA LEU A 404 -0.06 15.30 12.88
C LEU A 404 -1.17 14.62 12.05
N MET A 405 -2.05 13.84 12.68
CA MET A 405 -3.19 13.20 12.01
C MET A 405 -4.19 14.23 11.47
N VAL A 406 -4.48 15.29 12.22
CA VAL A 406 -5.33 16.40 11.75
C VAL A 406 -4.69 17.08 10.55
N ALA A 407 -3.40 17.38 10.62
CA ALA A 407 -2.67 17.99 9.50
C ALA A 407 -2.68 17.07 8.26
N TYR A 408 -2.50 15.78 8.42
CA TYR A 408 -2.58 14.81 7.31
C TYR A 408 -3.99 14.64 6.76
N THR A 409 -5.04 14.73 7.60
CA THR A 409 -6.44 14.71 7.12
C THR A 409 -6.70 15.91 6.23
N TRP A 410 -6.34 17.10 6.72
CA TRP A 410 -6.53 18.35 5.99
C TRP A 410 -5.74 18.35 4.67
N ALA A 411 -4.45 18.00 4.74
CA ALA A 411 -3.59 17.93 3.57
C ALA A 411 -4.07 16.88 2.56
N GLY A 412 -4.49 15.70 3.03
CA GLY A 412 -4.97 14.63 2.16
C GLY A 412 -6.26 15.00 1.43
N LEU A 413 -7.25 15.59 2.13
CA LEU A 413 -8.46 16.06 1.49
C LEU A 413 -8.18 17.23 0.54
N PHE A 414 -7.30 18.17 0.95
CA PHE A 414 -6.91 19.28 0.10
C PHE A 414 -6.25 18.79 -1.19
N LEU A 415 -5.23 17.93 -1.10
CA LEU A 415 -4.51 17.44 -2.27
C LEU A 415 -5.37 16.55 -3.18
N LEU A 416 -6.38 15.88 -2.65
CA LEU A 416 -7.25 15.00 -3.44
C LEU A 416 -8.26 15.79 -4.29
N PHE A 417 -8.75 16.94 -3.80
CA PHE A 417 -9.85 17.69 -4.44
C PHE A 417 -9.47 19.09 -4.92
N ALA A 418 -8.29 19.62 -4.59
CA ALA A 418 -7.82 20.93 -5.00
C ALA A 418 -6.67 20.91 -6.02
N ALA A 419 -6.15 19.73 -6.33
CA ALA A 419 -5.00 19.56 -7.24
C ALA A 419 -5.42 19.55 -8.71
#